data_42a85417ad0210df8a491b7ffa873669
#
_entry.id   42a85417ad0210df8a491b7ffa873669
#
_cell.length_a   1.000
_cell.length_b   1.000
_cell.length_c   1.000
_cell.angle_alpha   90.00
_cell.angle_beta   90.00
_cell.angle_gamma   90.00
#
_symmetry.space_group_name_H-M   'P 1'
#
loop_
_entity.id
_entity.type
_entity.pdbx_description
1 polymer ?
#
loop_
_entity_poly.entity_id
_entity_poly.type
_entity_poly.pdbx_seq_one_letter_code
_entity_poly.pdbx_strand_id
1 'polypeptide(L)'
;QHKFDPKGKTLHVSAKMRPGQIAFRLATELAFLEAGTTIDSLVELGHFQSEETRALARRGLASYYAAALLLPYRQFHSSAEESRYDLEFLMREYGVGYETVCHRLSTLQRPSLRGVPWTFVRVDRAGNMSKRQSATGLHLSNSGGTCPLWNVYETFSYPGKIMPVSYTHLTLPTNR
;
A
#
# COMPACT_ATOMS: atom_id res chain seq x y z
N GLN A 1 -18.58 -4.37 -9.15
CA GLN A 1 -19.19 -4.82 -7.88
C GLN A 1 -18.74 -6.26 -7.65
N HIS A 2 -18.45 -6.63 -6.41
CA HIS A 2 -18.21 -8.00 -5.96
C HIS A 2 -19.18 -8.28 -4.82
N LYS A 3 -19.57 -9.54 -4.66
CA LYS A 3 -20.48 -9.97 -3.60
C LYS A 3 -20.03 -11.35 -3.11
N PHE A 4 -19.81 -11.48 -1.82
CA PHE A 4 -19.57 -12.78 -1.19
C PHE A 4 -20.89 -13.36 -0.68
N ASP A 5 -21.13 -14.63 -0.99
CA ASP A 5 -22.22 -15.43 -0.43
C ASP A 5 -21.65 -16.33 0.68
N PRO A 6 -21.93 -16.04 1.97
CA PRO A 6 -21.42 -16.83 3.08
C PRO A 6 -21.95 -18.25 3.11
N LYS A 7 -23.19 -18.48 2.64
CA LYS A 7 -23.83 -19.81 2.67
C LYS A 7 -23.23 -20.74 1.63
N GLY A 8 -23.06 -20.23 0.39
CA GLY A 8 -22.44 -20.97 -0.71
C GLY A 8 -20.92 -20.88 -0.73
N LYS A 9 -20.29 -20.12 0.17
CA LYS A 9 -18.84 -19.80 0.16
C LYS A 9 -18.35 -19.35 -1.23
N THR A 10 -19.19 -18.60 -1.93
CA THR A 10 -18.96 -18.21 -3.32
C THR A 10 -18.73 -16.72 -3.42
N LEU A 11 -17.63 -16.31 -4.05
CA LEU A 11 -17.34 -14.92 -4.35
C LEU A 11 -17.71 -14.61 -5.80
N HIS A 12 -18.73 -13.78 -5.98
CA HIS A 12 -19.11 -13.25 -7.29
C HIS A 12 -18.23 -12.04 -7.63
N VAL A 13 -17.51 -12.10 -8.72
CA VAL A 13 -16.65 -11.01 -9.22
C VAL A 13 -17.06 -10.59 -10.62
N SER A 14 -16.84 -9.32 -10.97
CA SER A 14 -17.10 -8.84 -12.31
C SER A 14 -16.12 -9.47 -13.31
N ALA A 15 -16.63 -9.94 -14.46
CA ALA A 15 -15.81 -10.44 -15.56
C ALA A 15 -14.85 -9.39 -16.16
N LYS A 16 -15.07 -8.10 -15.86
CA LYS A 16 -14.21 -7.00 -16.30
C LYS A 16 -12.98 -6.79 -15.41
N MET A 17 -12.87 -7.52 -14.28
CA MET A 17 -11.72 -7.40 -13.39
C MET A 17 -10.51 -8.12 -13.97
N ARG A 18 -9.34 -7.51 -13.78
CA ARG A 18 -8.05 -8.14 -14.13
C ARG A 18 -7.72 -9.28 -13.15
N PRO A 19 -6.97 -10.31 -13.58
CA PRO A 19 -6.63 -11.45 -12.71
C PRO A 19 -6.08 -11.07 -11.34
N GLY A 20 -5.13 -10.12 -11.27
CA GLY A 20 -4.57 -9.65 -10.01
C GLY A 20 -5.60 -8.95 -9.10
N GLN A 21 -6.61 -8.29 -9.67
CA GLN A 21 -7.70 -7.72 -8.88
C GLN A 21 -8.62 -8.81 -8.32
N ILE A 22 -8.87 -9.85 -9.09
CA ILE A 22 -9.64 -11.03 -8.65
C ILE A 22 -8.90 -11.73 -7.51
N ALA A 23 -7.60 -12.02 -7.71
CA ALA A 23 -6.75 -12.64 -6.70
C ALA A 23 -6.75 -11.83 -5.38
N PHE A 24 -6.62 -10.49 -5.48
CA PHE A 24 -6.65 -9.62 -4.29
C PHE A 24 -8.00 -9.66 -3.57
N ARG A 25 -9.11 -9.72 -4.30
CA ARG A 25 -10.45 -9.84 -3.70
C ARG A 25 -10.64 -11.19 -3.01
N LEU A 26 -10.25 -12.27 -3.68
CA LEU A 26 -10.27 -13.61 -3.08
C LEU A 26 -9.45 -13.66 -1.78
N ALA A 27 -8.22 -13.12 -1.82
CA ALA A 27 -7.36 -13.08 -0.65
C ALA A 27 -7.94 -12.21 0.49
N THR A 28 -8.65 -11.12 0.15
CA THR A 28 -9.33 -10.27 1.14
C THR A 28 -10.50 -11.00 1.82
N GLU A 29 -11.31 -11.73 1.06
CA GLU A 29 -12.41 -12.54 1.63
C GLU A 29 -11.86 -13.70 2.45
N LEU A 30 -10.76 -14.31 1.99
CA LEU A 30 -10.06 -15.35 2.75
C LEU A 30 -9.55 -14.82 4.10
N ALA A 31 -9.05 -13.58 4.14
CA ALA A 31 -8.64 -12.93 5.38
C ALA A 31 -9.77 -12.87 6.42
N PHE A 32 -10.99 -12.56 5.98
CA PHE A 32 -12.14 -12.55 6.89
C PHE A 32 -12.57 -13.95 7.35
N LEU A 33 -12.38 -14.96 6.50
CA LEU A 33 -12.72 -16.36 6.85
C LEU A 33 -11.68 -16.98 7.78
N GLU A 34 -10.39 -16.74 7.56
CA GLU A 34 -9.31 -17.40 8.30
C GLU A 34 -8.81 -16.59 9.50
N ALA A 35 -8.76 -15.27 9.38
CA ALA A 35 -8.20 -14.37 10.38
C ALA A 35 -9.21 -13.36 10.95
N GLY A 36 -10.52 -13.57 10.73
CA GLY A 36 -11.57 -12.63 11.12
C GLY A 36 -11.52 -12.28 12.60
N THR A 37 -11.41 -13.25 13.49
CA THR A 37 -11.30 -13.04 14.94
C THR A 37 -10.06 -12.24 15.33
N THR A 38 -8.93 -12.52 14.70
CA THR A 38 -7.68 -11.76 14.94
C THR A 38 -7.81 -10.32 14.45
N ILE A 39 -8.41 -10.13 13.27
CA ILE A 39 -8.67 -8.80 12.72
C ILE A 39 -9.58 -8.01 13.66
N ASP A 40 -10.66 -8.63 14.16
CA ASP A 40 -11.60 -7.97 15.05
C ASP A 40 -10.93 -7.61 16.39
N SER A 41 -10.11 -8.50 16.96
CA SER A 41 -9.32 -8.20 18.17
C SER A 41 -8.36 -7.03 17.98
N LEU A 42 -7.69 -6.93 16.83
CA LEU A 42 -6.80 -5.81 16.52
C LEU A 42 -7.56 -4.50 16.32
N VAL A 43 -8.77 -4.56 15.75
CA VAL A 43 -9.64 -3.37 15.63
C VAL A 43 -10.07 -2.88 17.00
N GLU A 44 -10.43 -3.79 17.93
CA GLU A 44 -10.78 -3.40 19.31
C GLU A 44 -9.63 -2.70 20.04
N LEU A 45 -8.40 -3.19 19.88
CA LEU A 45 -7.19 -2.55 20.44
C LEU A 45 -6.95 -1.13 19.92
N GLY A 46 -7.52 -0.79 18.76
CA GLY A 46 -7.38 0.55 18.17
C GLY A 46 -8.24 1.63 18.85
N HIS A 47 -9.18 1.26 19.72
CA HIS A 47 -10.08 2.17 20.44
C HIS A 47 -10.75 3.23 19.55
N PHE A 48 -11.17 2.83 18.35
CA PHE A 48 -11.80 3.74 17.38
C PHE A 48 -13.17 4.24 17.87
N GLN A 49 -13.42 5.52 17.68
CA GLN A 49 -14.61 6.20 18.21
C GLN A 49 -15.89 5.98 17.36
N SER A 50 -15.77 5.61 16.08
CA SER A 50 -16.92 5.40 15.21
C SER A 50 -16.91 4.05 14.51
N GLU A 51 -18.10 3.53 14.21
CA GLU A 51 -18.27 2.28 13.46
C GLU A 51 -17.69 2.37 12.04
N GLU A 52 -17.75 3.53 11.40
CA GLU A 52 -17.16 3.75 10.08
C GLU A 52 -15.65 3.59 10.12
N THR A 53 -14.99 4.13 11.17
CA THR A 53 -13.54 4.00 11.36
C THR A 53 -13.16 2.56 11.69
N ARG A 54 -13.95 1.86 12.49
CA ARG A 54 -13.76 0.42 12.78
C ARG A 54 -13.86 -0.41 11.50
N ALA A 55 -14.89 -0.17 10.69
CA ALA A 55 -15.08 -0.85 9.42
C ALA A 55 -13.94 -0.56 8.42
N LEU A 56 -13.38 0.66 8.45
CA LEU A 56 -12.23 1.04 7.63
C LEU A 56 -10.95 0.31 8.11
N ALA A 57 -10.70 0.29 9.41
CA ALA A 57 -9.58 -0.43 10.01
C ALA A 57 -9.64 -1.93 9.71
N ARG A 58 -10.82 -2.55 9.87
CA ARG A 58 -11.08 -3.94 9.55
C ARG A 58 -10.73 -4.27 8.09
N ARG A 59 -11.20 -3.45 7.16
CA ARG A 59 -10.85 -3.58 5.73
C ARG A 59 -9.37 -3.36 5.45
N GLY A 60 -8.74 -2.43 6.15
CA GLY A 60 -7.31 -2.17 6.06
C GLY A 60 -6.47 -3.39 6.45
N LEU A 61 -6.80 -4.02 7.58
CA LEU A 61 -6.13 -5.23 8.06
C LEU A 61 -6.35 -6.42 7.12
N ALA A 62 -7.57 -6.61 6.60
CA ALA A 62 -7.84 -7.65 5.61
C ALA A 62 -7.07 -7.42 4.30
N SER A 63 -6.94 -6.17 3.86
CA SER A 63 -6.12 -5.80 2.70
C SER A 63 -4.63 -6.02 2.94
N TYR A 64 -4.15 -5.79 4.16
CA TYR A 64 -2.78 -6.10 4.56
C TYR A 64 -2.50 -7.60 4.50
N TYR A 65 -3.42 -8.42 5.05
CA TYR A 65 -3.36 -9.88 4.96
C TYR A 65 -3.32 -10.35 3.50
N ALA A 66 -4.23 -9.84 2.65
CA ALA A 66 -4.28 -10.17 1.24
C ALA A 66 -2.97 -9.85 0.51
N ALA A 67 -2.39 -8.69 0.77
CA ALA A 67 -1.09 -8.31 0.20
C ALA A 67 0.03 -9.22 0.70
N ALA A 68 0.01 -9.63 1.98
CA ALA A 68 1.00 -10.53 2.54
C ALA A 68 0.89 -11.95 1.98
N LEU A 69 -0.31 -12.40 1.65
CA LEU A 69 -0.58 -13.71 1.04
C LEU A 69 -0.12 -13.74 -0.43
N LEU A 70 -0.48 -12.73 -1.21
CA LEU A 70 -0.14 -12.65 -2.64
C LEU A 70 1.34 -12.34 -2.89
N LEU A 71 1.96 -11.61 -1.97
CA LEU A 71 3.34 -11.15 -2.04
C LEU A 71 4.08 -11.57 -0.77
N PRO A 72 4.41 -12.87 -0.58
CA PRO A 72 5.05 -13.37 0.63
C PRO A 72 6.37 -12.65 0.89
N TYR A 73 6.60 -12.25 2.14
CA TYR A 73 7.64 -11.29 2.50
C TYR A 73 9.04 -11.68 1.98
N ARG A 74 9.49 -12.91 2.31
CA ARG A 74 10.84 -13.35 1.96
C ARG A 74 11.04 -13.49 0.45
N GLN A 75 10.08 -14.11 -0.23
CA GLN A 75 10.13 -14.29 -1.68
C GLN A 75 10.13 -12.95 -2.40
N PHE A 76 9.17 -12.07 -2.04
CA PHE A 76 9.07 -10.75 -2.65
C PHE A 76 10.31 -9.89 -2.40
N HIS A 77 10.88 -9.95 -1.19
CA HIS A 77 12.14 -9.27 -0.87
C HIS A 77 13.29 -9.79 -1.75
N SER A 78 13.45 -11.12 -1.86
CA SER A 78 14.49 -11.74 -2.71
C SER A 78 14.35 -11.30 -4.17
N SER A 79 13.15 -11.45 -4.74
CA SER A 79 12.87 -11.01 -6.12
C SER A 79 13.15 -9.52 -6.32
N ALA A 80 12.82 -8.67 -5.33
CA ALA A 80 13.08 -7.23 -5.41
C ALA A 80 14.59 -6.92 -5.42
N GLU A 81 15.36 -7.56 -4.55
CA GLU A 81 16.82 -7.39 -4.51
C GLU A 81 17.49 -7.93 -5.80
N GLU A 82 17.12 -9.12 -6.23
CA GLU A 82 17.68 -9.76 -7.43
C GLU A 82 17.38 -8.97 -8.71
N SER A 83 16.16 -8.45 -8.83
CA SER A 83 15.76 -7.61 -9.95
C SER A 83 16.23 -6.16 -9.82
N ARG A 84 16.95 -5.80 -8.75
CA ARG A 84 17.32 -4.42 -8.43
C ARG A 84 16.11 -3.48 -8.41
N TYR A 85 15.00 -3.96 -7.83
CA TYR A 85 13.74 -3.22 -7.71
C TYR A 85 13.10 -2.84 -9.05
N ASP A 86 13.28 -3.67 -10.09
CA ASP A 86 12.56 -3.53 -11.36
C ASP A 86 11.05 -3.77 -11.14
N LEU A 87 10.29 -2.68 -11.16
CA LEU A 87 8.86 -2.70 -10.85
C LEU A 87 8.06 -3.49 -11.90
N GLU A 88 8.44 -3.40 -13.17
CA GLU A 88 7.75 -4.12 -14.25
C GLU A 88 8.01 -5.62 -14.16
N PHE A 89 9.21 -6.02 -13.82
CA PHE A 89 9.54 -7.40 -13.53
C PHE A 89 8.68 -7.94 -12.39
N LEU A 90 8.65 -7.24 -11.25
CA LEU A 90 7.86 -7.64 -10.08
C LEU A 90 6.36 -7.71 -10.36
N MET A 91 5.83 -6.80 -11.16
CA MET A 91 4.43 -6.84 -11.60
C MET A 91 4.12 -8.10 -12.39
N ARG A 92 5.00 -8.49 -13.31
CA ARG A 92 4.84 -9.71 -14.14
C ARG A 92 4.98 -10.98 -13.32
N GLU A 93 6.00 -11.03 -12.47
CA GLU A 93 6.30 -12.20 -11.64
C GLU A 93 5.14 -12.54 -10.69
N TYR A 94 4.59 -11.52 -10.03
CA TYR A 94 3.52 -11.71 -9.04
C TYR A 94 2.11 -11.52 -9.61
N GLY A 95 1.95 -11.18 -10.88
CA GLY A 95 0.65 -10.98 -11.51
C GLY A 95 -0.19 -9.85 -10.89
N VAL A 96 0.45 -8.85 -10.30
CA VAL A 96 -0.22 -7.74 -9.60
C VAL A 96 0.01 -6.40 -10.29
N GLY A 97 -0.79 -5.39 -9.91
CA GLY A 97 -0.64 -4.05 -10.49
C GLY A 97 0.50 -3.25 -9.87
N TYR A 98 0.96 -2.22 -10.59
CA TYR A 98 2.02 -1.30 -10.21
C TYR A 98 1.85 -0.76 -8.78
N GLU A 99 0.66 -0.28 -8.45
CA GLU A 99 0.34 0.25 -7.12
C GLU A 99 0.53 -0.80 -6.01
N THR A 100 0.17 -2.05 -6.28
CA THR A 100 0.32 -3.15 -5.31
C THR A 100 1.79 -3.46 -5.04
N VAL A 101 2.63 -3.46 -6.09
CA VAL A 101 4.08 -3.62 -5.96
C VAL A 101 4.67 -2.47 -5.13
N CYS A 102 4.40 -1.22 -5.49
CA CYS A 102 4.91 -0.05 -4.77
C CYS A 102 4.49 -0.05 -3.28
N HIS A 103 3.22 -0.38 -3.03
CA HIS A 103 2.71 -0.51 -1.67
C HIS A 103 3.43 -1.63 -0.91
N ARG A 104 3.68 -2.77 -1.54
CA ARG A 104 4.41 -3.87 -0.90
C ARG A 104 5.85 -3.51 -0.59
N LEU A 105 6.56 -2.86 -1.52
CA LEU A 105 7.92 -2.36 -1.31
C LEU A 105 8.00 -1.44 -0.10
N SER A 106 7.03 -0.54 0.08
CA SER A 106 6.98 0.35 1.24
C SER A 106 6.75 -0.38 2.58
N THR A 107 6.36 -1.65 2.57
CA THR A 107 6.18 -2.48 3.78
C THR A 107 7.36 -3.39 4.10
N LEU A 108 8.44 -3.39 3.30
CA LEU A 108 9.63 -4.20 3.52
C LEU A 108 10.53 -3.63 4.62
N GLN A 109 10.02 -3.59 5.87
CA GLN A 109 10.67 -2.92 6.99
C GLN A 109 10.97 -3.84 8.19
N ARG A 110 10.98 -5.17 7.99
CA ARG A 110 11.37 -6.10 9.07
C ARG A 110 12.82 -5.87 9.47
N PRO A 111 13.15 -5.72 10.76
CA PRO A 111 14.52 -5.37 11.19
C PRO A 111 15.61 -6.30 10.67
N SER A 112 15.31 -7.60 10.57
CA SER A 112 16.26 -8.64 10.11
C SER A 112 16.32 -8.80 8.59
N LEU A 113 15.43 -8.18 7.84
CA LEU A 113 15.34 -8.35 6.38
C LEU A 113 14.66 -7.12 5.76
N ARG A 114 15.34 -5.97 5.85
CA ARG A 114 14.85 -4.72 5.26
C ARG A 114 15.17 -4.65 3.78
N GLY A 115 14.21 -4.16 3.00
CA GLY A 115 14.47 -3.68 1.65
C GLY A 115 14.88 -2.21 1.64
N VAL A 116 15.07 -1.67 0.45
CA VAL A 116 15.25 -0.23 0.24
C VAL A 116 14.06 0.52 0.84
N PRO A 117 14.29 1.61 1.59
CA PRO A 117 13.18 2.38 2.18
C PRO A 117 12.41 3.14 1.08
N TRP A 118 11.14 2.80 0.94
CA TRP A 118 10.23 3.40 -0.03
C TRP A 118 9.21 4.31 0.65
N THR A 119 8.97 5.47 0.03
CA THR A 119 7.79 6.29 0.29
C THR A 119 6.86 6.20 -0.91
N PHE A 120 5.62 5.83 -0.67
CA PHE A 120 4.61 5.72 -1.71
C PHE A 120 3.53 6.76 -1.52
N VAL A 121 3.33 7.58 -2.55
CA VAL A 121 2.29 8.62 -2.58
C VAL A 121 1.54 8.53 -3.90
N ARG A 122 0.22 8.57 -3.86
CA ARG A 122 -0.62 8.68 -5.04
C ARG A 122 -1.33 10.03 -5.05
N VAL A 123 -1.00 10.83 -6.06
CA VAL A 123 -1.51 12.19 -6.24
C VAL A 123 -2.22 12.30 -7.59
N ASP A 124 -3.31 13.05 -7.65
CA ASP A 124 -3.95 13.43 -8.92
C ASP A 124 -3.40 14.78 -9.45
N ARG A 125 -3.82 15.17 -10.66
CA ARG A 125 -3.38 16.44 -11.28
C ARG A 125 -3.82 17.68 -10.51
N ALA A 126 -4.84 17.57 -9.67
CA ALA A 126 -5.31 18.66 -8.82
C ALA A 126 -4.53 18.75 -7.50
N GLY A 127 -3.56 17.83 -7.27
CA GLY A 127 -2.76 17.80 -6.05
C GLY A 127 -3.39 17.02 -4.90
N ASN A 128 -4.55 16.35 -5.13
CA ASN A 128 -5.17 15.56 -4.08
C ASN A 128 -4.40 14.26 -3.83
N MET A 129 -3.99 14.04 -2.59
CA MET A 129 -3.36 12.81 -2.15
C MET A 129 -4.41 11.77 -1.76
N SER A 130 -4.48 10.67 -2.51
CA SER A 130 -5.41 9.56 -2.25
C SER A 130 -4.78 8.38 -1.53
N LYS A 131 -3.45 8.28 -1.55
CA LYS A 131 -2.67 7.32 -0.75
C LYS A 131 -1.36 7.94 -0.31
N ARG A 132 -0.96 7.59 0.90
CA ARG A 132 0.29 8.00 1.49
C ARG A 132 0.81 6.93 2.43
N GLN A 133 1.98 6.40 2.15
CA GLN A 133 2.67 5.45 3.00
C GLN A 133 4.17 5.71 2.92
N SER A 134 4.80 5.87 4.05
CA SER A 134 6.24 6.09 4.12
C SER A 134 6.89 5.06 5.02
N ALA A 135 7.92 4.42 4.51
CA ALA A 135 8.86 3.62 5.26
C ALA A 135 10.18 4.38 5.50
N THR A 136 10.20 5.65 5.13
CA THR A 136 11.34 6.55 5.29
C THR A 136 11.05 7.59 6.36
N GLY A 137 12.07 8.29 6.82
CA GLY A 137 11.90 9.46 7.68
C GLY A 137 11.34 10.70 6.95
N LEU A 138 10.84 10.56 5.72
CA LEU A 138 10.27 11.67 4.97
C LEU A 138 8.99 12.16 5.65
N HIS A 139 9.06 13.37 6.19
CA HIS A 139 7.94 14.01 6.84
C HIS A 139 6.98 14.56 5.80
N LEU A 140 5.86 13.87 5.64
CA LEU A 140 4.73 14.39 4.86
C LEU A 140 3.78 15.08 5.85
N SER A 141 3.52 16.36 5.64
CA SER A 141 2.60 17.14 6.51
C SER A 141 1.26 16.43 6.68
N ASN A 142 0.77 16.32 7.91
CA ASN A 142 -0.53 15.74 8.21
C ASN A 142 -1.68 16.72 8.01
N SER A 143 -1.40 18.02 8.05
CA SER A 143 -2.33 19.12 7.85
C SER A 143 -1.60 20.26 7.14
N GLY A 144 -2.30 20.98 6.28
CA GLY A 144 -1.73 22.02 5.46
C GLY A 144 -1.28 21.53 4.08
N GLY A 145 -1.01 22.45 3.17
CA GLY A 145 -0.58 22.13 1.81
C GLY A 145 0.79 21.44 1.78
N THR A 146 1.00 20.62 0.79
CA THR A 146 2.33 20.11 0.44
C THR A 146 3.23 21.29 0.07
N CYS A 147 4.54 21.13 0.29
CA CYS A 147 5.50 22.15 -0.13
C CYS A 147 5.27 22.54 -1.61
N PRO A 148 5.05 23.82 -1.93
CA PRO A 148 4.79 24.26 -3.30
C PRO A 148 5.94 23.99 -4.26
N LEU A 149 7.15 23.77 -3.73
CA LEU A 149 8.34 23.38 -4.50
C LEU A 149 8.47 21.87 -4.69
N TRP A 150 7.44 21.10 -4.33
CA TRP A 150 7.48 19.66 -4.48
C TRP A 150 7.38 19.26 -5.95
N ASN A 151 8.40 18.58 -6.45
CA ASN A 151 8.51 18.17 -7.86
C ASN A 151 7.39 17.20 -8.32
N VAL A 152 6.53 16.74 -7.42
CA VAL A 152 5.36 15.92 -7.79
C VAL A 152 4.50 16.58 -8.87
N TYR A 153 4.44 17.90 -8.89
CA TYR A 153 3.69 18.65 -9.90
C TYR A 153 4.38 18.61 -11.28
N GLU A 154 5.70 18.57 -11.30
CA GLU A 154 6.48 18.48 -12.54
C GLU A 154 6.34 17.12 -13.20
N THR A 155 6.08 16.04 -12.41
CA THR A 155 5.93 14.70 -12.96
C THR A 155 4.76 14.58 -13.92
N PHE A 156 3.74 15.42 -13.79
CA PHE A 156 2.60 15.45 -14.72
C PHE A 156 2.96 16.07 -16.08
N SER A 157 4.03 16.82 -16.15
CA SER A 157 4.56 17.38 -17.41
C SER A 157 5.45 16.39 -18.15
N TYR A 158 5.97 15.37 -17.44
CA TYR A 158 6.87 14.35 -18.00
C TYR A 158 6.36 12.93 -17.67
N PRO A 159 5.21 12.52 -18.20
CA PRO A 159 4.64 11.21 -17.90
C PRO A 159 5.58 10.07 -18.34
N GLY A 160 5.70 9.05 -17.50
CA GLY A 160 6.54 7.88 -17.79
C GLY A 160 8.04 8.07 -17.56
N LYS A 161 8.48 9.22 -17.05
CA LYS A 161 9.89 9.47 -16.69
C LYS A 161 10.09 9.40 -15.18
N ILE A 162 11.16 8.75 -14.76
CA ILE A 162 11.64 8.82 -13.37
C ILE A 162 12.45 10.10 -13.23
N MET A 163 12.06 10.94 -12.28
CA MET A 163 12.76 12.21 -12.02
C MET A 163 13.53 12.09 -10.70
N PRO A 164 14.85 12.36 -10.71
CA PRO A 164 15.64 12.41 -9.48
C PRO A 164 15.26 13.63 -8.63
N VAL A 165 15.23 13.45 -7.31
CA VAL A 165 14.97 14.51 -6.34
C VAL A 165 16.08 14.48 -5.30
N SER A 166 16.69 15.62 -5.04
CA SER A 166 17.57 15.81 -3.88
C SER A 166 16.78 16.49 -2.77
N TYR A 167 16.78 15.88 -1.59
CA TYR A 167 16.13 16.40 -0.41
C TYR A 167 17.16 16.63 0.69
N THR A 168 17.33 17.89 1.13
CA THR A 168 18.14 18.25 2.27
C THR A 168 17.27 18.38 3.52
N HIS A 169 17.52 17.57 4.54
CA HIS A 169 16.91 17.73 5.84
C HIS A 169 17.45 19.00 6.52
N LEU A 170 16.66 20.06 6.52
CA LEU A 170 16.83 21.14 7.48
C LEU A 170 16.16 20.69 8.78
N THR A 171 16.92 20.24 9.75
CA THR A 171 16.46 20.16 11.13
C THR A 171 16.30 21.60 11.63
N LEU A 172 15.07 22.09 11.64
CA LEU A 172 14.78 23.32 12.38
C LEU A 172 15.10 23.05 13.84
N PRO A 173 15.86 23.93 14.54
CA PRO A 173 16.09 23.81 15.95
C PRO A 173 14.72 23.86 16.64
N THR A 174 14.35 22.77 17.32
CA THR A 174 13.21 22.77 18.22
C THR A 174 13.57 23.65 19.39
N ASN A 175 13.04 24.87 19.42
CA ASN A 175 13.04 25.66 20.64
C ASN A 175 12.30 24.86 21.72
N ARG A 176 13.05 24.45 22.73
CA ARG A 176 12.51 23.95 24.00
C ARG A 176 11.89 25.10 24.79
#